data_8e92dbf7619befaef2476d310b7d79a9
#
_entry.id   8e92dbf7619befaef2476d310b7d79a9
#
_cell.length_a   1.000
_cell.length_b   1.000
_cell.length_c   1.000
_cell.angle_alpha   90.00
_cell.angle_beta   90.00
_cell.angle_gamma   90.00
#
_symmetry.space_group_name_H-M   'P 1'
#
loop_
_entity.id
_entity.type
_entity.pdbx_description
1 polymer ?
#
loop_
_entity_poly.entity_id
_entity_poly.type
_entity_poly.pdbx_seq_one_letter_code
_entity_poly.pdbx_strand_id
1 'polypeptide(L)'
;MKLANNVKQTYIQTNNNDNDYLSLIISELNDVYPEKFSQTIHLISTRKNVFNKYKREITNNINFAKNNSNLMWFSFLVGCRFNDSDFVNLLISNFDFNNIYENENNANNANNTNLTKFAKGIYHLKKGQTPQAKDLLWEVYQNNIYYFEHRDFVDLHNLLVEFSCIDELKTLLEYLTKTYPQIIEYQRYYLDFLINNTKDENLAENNTIKQLIDFILQNAKDSNDWQQLSMCFYNLGDIENFYKYFEKAVLNLVYHPTIFELSTKNKNDKFPAEVFLNKVNEVLQILQDAGEQPFPDGGTLLGLYRDGKLMDYDKDTDIGILVNNNDDVIRIINIISASKNFSCPAISQLNFNKEILNISVRNKQSGVFTDIFFFHKKGDFIYEGINTKTSNLYWKYSAFDLIKTKFNNTEYYIPNNIELYLTELFGKNWNEHISIWDSLINCPNITPESKLVVYYYGTMRMHEALRLHKYAKALNYYTTLKDRWQYPFTSEMSAKIESYLEKIKAKQQ
;
A
#
# COMPACT_ATOMS: atom_id res chain seq x y z
N MET A 1 -29.07 -10.41 -19.22
CA MET A 1 -30.37 -10.85 -18.71
C MET A 1 -30.81 -12.27 -19.16
N LYS A 2 -30.72 -12.63 -20.44
CA LYS A 2 -31.07 -14.03 -20.87
C LYS A 2 -30.18 -15.10 -20.24
N LEU A 3 -28.88 -14.89 -20.12
CA LEU A 3 -27.92 -15.84 -19.53
C LEU A 3 -28.13 -16.03 -18.02
N ALA A 4 -28.30 -14.93 -17.27
CA ALA A 4 -28.61 -14.99 -15.84
C ALA A 4 -29.96 -15.71 -15.60
N ASN A 5 -30.91 -15.60 -16.55
CA ASN A 5 -32.16 -16.32 -16.52
C ASN A 5 -32.00 -17.78 -16.97
N ASN A 6 -31.15 -18.09 -17.93
CA ASN A 6 -30.85 -19.46 -18.35
C ASN A 6 -30.11 -20.24 -17.26
N VAL A 7 -29.04 -19.67 -16.68
CA VAL A 7 -28.36 -20.23 -15.50
C VAL A 7 -29.35 -20.39 -14.34
N LYS A 8 -30.27 -19.42 -14.14
CA LYS A 8 -31.31 -19.51 -13.12
C LYS A 8 -32.37 -20.54 -13.43
N GLN A 9 -32.79 -20.71 -14.69
CA GLN A 9 -33.77 -21.72 -15.11
C GLN A 9 -33.17 -23.14 -15.15
N THR A 10 -31.97 -23.31 -15.68
CA THR A 10 -31.26 -24.60 -15.65
C THR A 10 -30.89 -24.99 -14.21
N TYR A 11 -30.56 -24.02 -13.35
CA TYR A 11 -30.29 -24.22 -11.91
C TYR A 11 -31.53 -24.74 -11.15
N ILE A 12 -32.76 -24.36 -11.60
CA ILE A 12 -34.01 -24.78 -10.99
C ILE A 12 -34.48 -26.15 -11.54
N GLN A 13 -34.11 -26.51 -12.78
CA GLN A 13 -34.58 -27.71 -13.48
C GLN A 13 -33.66 -28.94 -13.35
N THR A 14 -32.36 -28.77 -13.06
CA THR A 14 -31.42 -29.92 -12.93
C THR A 14 -31.41 -30.46 -11.51
N ASN A 15 -32.31 -31.36 -11.23
CA ASN A 15 -32.37 -32.06 -9.93
C ASN A 15 -31.58 -33.39 -9.90
N ASN A 16 -30.85 -33.81 -10.96
CA ASN A 16 -30.36 -35.20 -10.98
C ASN A 16 -28.98 -35.50 -11.60
N ASN A 17 -28.14 -34.51 -12.03
CA ASN A 17 -26.78 -34.86 -12.50
C ASN A 17 -25.80 -33.72 -12.26
N ASP A 18 -24.91 -33.87 -11.28
CA ASP A 18 -23.91 -32.85 -10.89
C ASP A 18 -22.88 -32.59 -12.02
N ASN A 19 -22.59 -33.56 -12.87
CA ASN A 19 -21.70 -33.42 -14.03
C ASN A 19 -22.25 -32.49 -15.11
N ASP A 20 -23.58 -32.37 -15.27
CA ASP A 20 -24.22 -31.52 -16.28
C ASP A 20 -24.03 -30.02 -15.94
N TYR A 21 -23.95 -29.69 -14.67
CA TYR A 21 -23.76 -28.29 -14.23
C TYR A 21 -22.33 -27.79 -14.53
N LEU A 22 -21.30 -28.59 -14.21
CA LEU A 22 -19.92 -28.25 -14.53
C LEU A 22 -19.67 -28.24 -16.05
N SER A 23 -20.26 -29.19 -16.79
CA SER A 23 -20.18 -29.24 -18.25
C SER A 23 -20.82 -28.00 -18.88
N LEU A 24 -21.92 -27.51 -18.34
CA LEU A 24 -22.57 -26.27 -18.79
C LEU A 24 -21.66 -25.07 -18.54
N ILE A 25 -21.06 -24.95 -17.35
CA ILE A 25 -20.11 -23.87 -17.05
C ILE A 25 -18.91 -23.96 -18.00
N ILE A 26 -18.36 -25.13 -18.23
CA ILE A 26 -17.23 -25.32 -19.15
C ILE A 26 -17.62 -24.93 -20.59
N SER A 27 -18.80 -25.35 -21.09
CA SER A 27 -19.25 -24.96 -22.43
C SER A 27 -19.42 -23.44 -22.54
N GLU A 28 -19.94 -22.80 -21.50
CA GLU A 28 -20.07 -21.34 -21.46
C GLU A 28 -18.73 -20.62 -21.31
N LEU A 29 -17.74 -21.21 -20.62
CA LEU A 29 -16.37 -20.66 -20.53
C LEU A 29 -15.63 -20.77 -21.87
N ASN A 30 -15.96 -21.73 -22.74
CA ASN A 30 -15.37 -21.86 -24.07
C ASN A 30 -15.94 -20.86 -25.09
N ASP A 31 -17.18 -20.38 -24.86
CA ASP A 31 -17.89 -19.43 -25.75
C ASP A 31 -17.89 -17.99 -25.21
N VAL A 32 -17.03 -17.65 -24.24
CA VAL A 32 -17.20 -16.46 -23.42
C VAL A 32 -16.84 -15.17 -24.13
N TYR A 33 -17.82 -14.33 -24.33
CA TYR A 33 -17.64 -12.87 -24.41
C TYR A 33 -17.24 -12.33 -23.02
N PRO A 34 -16.22 -11.49 -22.92
CA PRO A 34 -15.70 -10.98 -21.64
C PRO A 34 -16.76 -10.40 -20.68
N GLU A 35 -17.78 -9.72 -21.23
CA GLU A 35 -18.89 -9.16 -20.46
C GLU A 35 -19.73 -10.22 -19.71
N LYS A 36 -19.91 -11.40 -20.31
CA LYS A 36 -20.64 -12.50 -19.68
C LYS A 36 -19.85 -13.14 -18.54
N PHE A 37 -18.54 -13.18 -18.69
CA PHE A 37 -17.64 -13.72 -17.68
C PHE A 37 -17.72 -12.94 -16.37
N SER A 38 -17.58 -11.61 -16.41
CA SER A 38 -17.72 -10.75 -15.24
C SER A 38 -19.09 -10.89 -14.57
N GLN A 39 -20.16 -10.94 -15.37
CA GLN A 39 -21.53 -11.16 -14.85
C GLN A 39 -21.70 -12.52 -14.16
N THR A 40 -21.06 -13.58 -14.67
CA THR A 40 -21.13 -14.92 -14.08
C THR A 40 -20.34 -15.00 -12.79
N ILE A 41 -19.13 -14.45 -12.75
CA ILE A 41 -18.35 -14.34 -11.51
C ILE A 41 -19.14 -13.55 -10.45
N HIS A 42 -19.68 -12.38 -10.82
CA HIS A 42 -20.45 -11.55 -9.92
C HIS A 42 -21.68 -12.30 -9.36
N LEU A 43 -22.40 -13.02 -10.21
CA LEU A 43 -23.55 -13.82 -9.80
C LEU A 43 -23.18 -14.89 -8.76
N ILE A 44 -22.09 -15.61 -8.98
CA ILE A 44 -21.63 -16.69 -8.08
C ILE A 44 -21.06 -16.10 -6.80
N SER A 45 -20.22 -15.06 -6.88
CA SER A 45 -19.48 -14.51 -5.75
C SER A 45 -20.30 -13.62 -4.82
N THR A 46 -21.47 -13.10 -5.26
CA THR A 46 -22.32 -12.24 -4.44
C THR A 46 -23.43 -12.99 -3.68
N ARG A 47 -23.65 -14.27 -3.99
CA ARG A 47 -24.73 -15.08 -3.38
C ARG A 47 -24.16 -16.28 -2.65
N LYS A 48 -24.12 -16.22 -1.31
CA LYS A 48 -23.53 -17.26 -0.45
C LYS A 48 -24.02 -18.68 -0.78
N ASN A 49 -25.29 -18.87 -1.03
CA ASN A 49 -25.83 -20.19 -1.36
C ASN A 49 -25.37 -20.71 -2.73
N VAL A 50 -25.26 -19.83 -3.72
CA VAL A 50 -24.75 -20.16 -5.06
C VAL A 50 -23.26 -20.48 -4.98
N PHE A 51 -22.49 -19.65 -4.28
CA PHE A 51 -21.07 -19.89 -4.05
C PHE A 51 -20.82 -21.21 -3.31
N ASN A 52 -21.53 -21.49 -2.23
CA ASN A 52 -21.36 -22.72 -1.46
C ASN A 52 -21.67 -23.97 -2.29
N LYS A 53 -22.71 -23.92 -3.14
CA LYS A 53 -22.99 -25.03 -4.07
C LYS A 53 -21.86 -25.18 -5.09
N TYR A 54 -21.45 -24.08 -5.74
CA TYR A 54 -20.35 -24.07 -6.69
C TYR A 54 -19.06 -24.63 -6.07
N LYS A 55 -18.65 -24.11 -4.89
CA LYS A 55 -17.48 -24.58 -4.15
C LYS A 55 -17.55 -26.09 -3.90
N ARG A 56 -18.69 -26.60 -3.44
CA ARG A 56 -18.88 -28.03 -3.18
C ARG A 56 -18.73 -28.84 -4.46
N GLU A 57 -19.30 -28.42 -5.58
CA GLU A 57 -19.19 -29.13 -6.86
C GLU A 57 -17.75 -29.19 -7.35
N ILE A 58 -17.01 -28.09 -7.31
CA ILE A 58 -15.59 -28.07 -7.67
C ILE A 58 -14.77 -28.95 -6.73
N THR A 59 -14.99 -28.86 -5.42
CA THR A 59 -14.25 -29.64 -4.42
C THR A 59 -14.47 -31.14 -4.61
N ASN A 60 -15.73 -31.58 -4.82
CA ASN A 60 -16.04 -32.99 -5.02
C ASN A 60 -15.51 -33.54 -6.34
N ASN A 61 -15.35 -32.69 -7.36
CA ASN A 61 -14.89 -33.07 -8.69
C ASN A 61 -13.51 -32.47 -9.03
N ILE A 62 -12.66 -32.24 -8.04
CA ILE A 62 -11.37 -31.55 -8.25
C ILE A 62 -10.47 -32.24 -9.27
N ASN A 63 -10.51 -33.58 -9.33
CA ASN A 63 -9.74 -34.35 -10.29
C ASN A 63 -10.21 -34.15 -11.74
N PHE A 64 -11.50 -33.86 -11.95
CA PHE A 64 -12.03 -33.49 -13.24
C PHE A 64 -11.71 -32.02 -13.54
N ALA A 65 -11.95 -31.13 -12.58
CA ALA A 65 -11.74 -29.68 -12.72
C ALA A 65 -10.28 -29.34 -13.06
N LYS A 66 -9.29 -29.99 -12.43
CA LYS A 66 -7.87 -29.74 -12.68
C LYS A 66 -7.40 -30.02 -14.12
N ASN A 67 -8.16 -30.84 -14.88
CA ASN A 67 -7.88 -31.12 -16.29
C ASN A 67 -8.42 -30.02 -17.23
N ASN A 68 -9.12 -29.00 -16.68
CA ASN A 68 -9.64 -27.87 -17.44
C ASN A 68 -9.09 -26.56 -16.87
N SER A 69 -8.11 -25.99 -17.54
CA SER A 69 -7.42 -24.78 -17.10
C SER A 69 -8.36 -23.59 -16.93
N ASN A 70 -9.31 -23.40 -17.87
CA ASN A 70 -10.27 -22.28 -17.81
C ASN A 70 -11.17 -22.40 -16.58
N LEU A 71 -11.65 -23.61 -16.27
CA LEU A 71 -12.46 -23.85 -15.08
C LEU A 71 -11.68 -23.60 -13.80
N MET A 72 -10.39 -23.99 -13.75
CA MET A 72 -9.55 -23.73 -12.58
C MET A 72 -9.27 -22.26 -12.38
N TRP A 73 -8.95 -21.52 -13.44
CA TRP A 73 -8.79 -20.06 -13.37
C TRP A 73 -10.08 -19.35 -12.97
N PHE A 74 -11.20 -19.75 -13.55
CA PHE A 74 -12.50 -19.22 -13.20
C PHE A 74 -12.82 -19.48 -11.72
N SER A 75 -12.61 -20.72 -11.25
CA SER A 75 -12.84 -21.11 -9.84
C SER A 75 -11.97 -20.31 -8.89
N PHE A 76 -10.71 -20.09 -9.25
CA PHE A 76 -9.78 -19.27 -8.50
C PHE A 76 -10.29 -17.83 -8.36
N LEU A 77 -10.71 -17.19 -9.45
CA LEU A 77 -11.27 -15.83 -9.43
C LEU A 77 -12.56 -15.75 -8.61
N VAL A 78 -13.46 -16.73 -8.74
CA VAL A 78 -14.67 -16.82 -7.90
C VAL A 78 -14.31 -16.91 -6.42
N GLY A 79 -13.35 -17.76 -6.07
CA GLY A 79 -12.86 -17.90 -4.69
C GLY A 79 -12.25 -16.60 -4.14
N CYS A 80 -11.44 -15.92 -4.95
CA CYS A 80 -10.86 -14.64 -4.60
C CYS A 80 -11.94 -13.55 -4.40
N ARG A 81 -12.94 -13.49 -5.27
CA ARG A 81 -14.07 -12.52 -5.17
C ARG A 81 -14.93 -12.76 -3.95
N PHE A 82 -15.16 -14.02 -3.60
CA PHE A 82 -15.92 -14.38 -2.40
C PHE A 82 -15.08 -14.26 -1.11
N ASN A 83 -13.75 -14.05 -1.23
CA ASN A 83 -12.80 -13.99 -0.12
C ASN A 83 -12.71 -15.31 0.69
N ASP A 84 -12.85 -16.46 0.01
CA ASP A 84 -12.74 -17.79 0.63
C ASP A 84 -11.31 -18.33 0.47
N SER A 85 -10.47 -18.08 1.47
CA SER A 85 -9.06 -18.48 1.48
C SER A 85 -8.86 -19.99 1.44
N ASP A 86 -9.74 -20.76 2.07
CA ASP A 86 -9.63 -22.22 2.11
C ASP A 86 -9.88 -22.82 0.72
N PHE A 87 -10.89 -22.30 0.02
CA PHE A 87 -11.19 -22.71 -1.35
C PHE A 87 -10.05 -22.33 -2.31
N VAL A 88 -9.56 -21.10 -2.21
CA VAL A 88 -8.40 -20.62 -3.00
C VAL A 88 -7.17 -21.48 -2.77
N ASN A 89 -6.84 -21.80 -1.51
CA ASN A 89 -5.71 -22.67 -1.16
C ASN A 89 -5.88 -24.10 -1.67
N LEU A 90 -7.09 -24.65 -1.62
CA LEU A 90 -7.40 -25.95 -2.22
C LEU A 90 -7.11 -25.96 -3.72
N LEU A 91 -7.52 -24.93 -4.45
CA LEU A 91 -7.26 -24.82 -5.89
C LEU A 91 -5.76 -24.70 -6.18
N ILE A 92 -5.04 -23.85 -5.45
CA ILE A 92 -3.59 -23.66 -5.61
C ILE A 92 -2.82 -24.96 -5.35
N SER A 93 -3.23 -25.77 -4.37
CA SER A 93 -2.57 -27.05 -4.07
C SER A 93 -2.84 -28.17 -5.08
N ASN A 94 -3.90 -28.03 -5.88
CA ASN A 94 -4.30 -29.07 -6.85
C ASN A 94 -4.02 -28.72 -8.33
N PHE A 95 -3.56 -27.49 -8.60
CA PHE A 95 -3.36 -27.02 -9.95
C PHE A 95 -2.11 -26.13 -10.03
N ASP A 96 -1.23 -26.40 -11.00
CA ASP A 96 -0.04 -25.60 -11.21
C ASP A 96 -0.36 -24.36 -12.06
N PHE A 97 -0.63 -23.27 -11.36
CA PHE A 97 -0.94 -21.98 -11.98
C PHE A 97 0.28 -21.32 -12.68
N ASN A 98 1.48 -21.86 -12.58
CA ASN A 98 2.69 -21.32 -13.21
C ASN A 98 2.97 -21.90 -14.60
N ASN A 99 2.61 -23.17 -14.87
CA ASN A 99 3.11 -23.95 -16.02
C ASN A 99 2.18 -24.01 -17.25
N ILE A 100 1.24 -23.09 -17.48
CA ILE A 100 0.23 -23.19 -18.54
C ILE A 100 0.60 -22.45 -19.84
N TYR A 101 1.85 -22.37 -20.22
CA TYR A 101 2.27 -21.59 -21.40
C TYR A 101 2.54 -22.39 -22.69
N GLU A 102 2.59 -23.72 -22.67
CA GLU A 102 3.21 -24.46 -23.77
C GLU A 102 2.27 -25.04 -24.84
N ASN A 103 0.95 -24.88 -24.79
CA ASN A 103 0.04 -25.50 -25.78
C ASN A 103 -0.87 -24.52 -26.56
N GLU A 104 -0.46 -23.27 -26.78
CA GLU A 104 -1.27 -22.25 -27.46
C GLU A 104 -1.00 -22.17 -28.99
N ASN A 105 -1.13 -23.27 -29.71
CA ASN A 105 -1.07 -23.24 -31.19
C ASN A 105 -2.45 -23.09 -31.87
N ASN A 106 -3.49 -22.62 -31.19
CA ASN A 106 -4.80 -22.39 -31.78
C ASN A 106 -5.19 -20.91 -31.81
N ALA A 107 -5.26 -20.34 -33.02
CA ALA A 107 -5.54 -18.94 -33.33
C ALA A 107 -6.94 -18.40 -32.88
N ASN A 108 -7.79 -19.22 -32.23
CA ASN A 108 -9.11 -18.79 -31.72
C ASN A 108 -9.08 -18.32 -30.26
N ASN A 109 -7.90 -18.11 -29.65
CA ASN A 109 -7.73 -17.99 -28.22
C ASN A 109 -7.31 -16.59 -27.70
N ALA A 110 -7.42 -15.50 -28.47
CA ALA A 110 -7.04 -14.18 -27.98
C ALA A 110 -7.82 -13.75 -26.70
N ASN A 111 -9.08 -14.17 -26.57
CA ASN A 111 -9.88 -13.90 -25.36
C ASN A 111 -9.47 -14.80 -24.18
N ASN A 112 -9.00 -16.03 -24.43
CA ASN A 112 -8.51 -16.92 -23.39
C ASN A 112 -7.15 -16.47 -22.83
N THR A 113 -6.29 -15.85 -23.64
CA THR A 113 -4.99 -15.31 -23.18
C THR A 113 -5.19 -14.16 -22.20
N ASN A 114 -6.13 -13.23 -22.45
CA ASN A 114 -6.40 -12.11 -21.54
C ASN A 114 -7.03 -12.56 -20.22
N LEU A 115 -7.93 -13.54 -20.24
CA LEU A 115 -8.48 -14.13 -19.02
C LEU A 115 -7.40 -14.79 -18.18
N THR A 116 -6.56 -15.58 -18.81
CA THR A 116 -5.45 -16.27 -18.14
C THR A 116 -4.46 -15.25 -17.55
N LYS A 117 -4.11 -14.19 -18.29
CA LYS A 117 -3.25 -13.12 -17.81
C LYS A 117 -3.88 -12.36 -16.62
N PHE A 118 -5.17 -12.06 -16.71
CA PHE A 118 -5.89 -11.41 -15.62
C PHE A 118 -5.86 -12.27 -14.35
N ALA A 119 -6.22 -13.54 -14.46
CA ALA A 119 -6.24 -14.44 -13.31
C ALA A 119 -4.83 -14.69 -12.75
N LYS A 120 -3.79 -14.78 -13.58
CA LYS A 120 -2.39 -14.81 -13.15
C LYS A 120 -1.99 -13.52 -12.42
N GLY A 121 -2.39 -12.36 -12.92
CA GLY A 121 -2.15 -11.09 -12.26
C GLY A 121 -2.72 -11.07 -10.84
N ILE A 122 -3.98 -11.49 -10.67
CA ILE A 122 -4.62 -11.65 -9.36
C ILE A 122 -3.90 -12.71 -8.49
N TYR A 123 -3.46 -13.82 -9.08
CA TYR A 123 -2.70 -14.86 -8.36
C TYR A 123 -1.37 -14.33 -7.84
N HIS A 124 -0.59 -13.63 -8.67
CA HIS A 124 0.67 -13.01 -8.26
C HIS A 124 0.46 -11.95 -7.17
N LEU A 125 -0.61 -11.16 -7.28
CA LEU A 125 -0.98 -10.18 -6.25
C LEU A 125 -1.26 -10.85 -4.90
N LYS A 126 -2.01 -11.98 -4.89
CA LYS A 126 -2.28 -12.76 -3.68
C LYS A 126 -1.03 -13.42 -3.08
N LYS A 127 -0.02 -13.69 -3.90
CA LYS A 127 1.28 -14.23 -3.47
C LYS A 127 2.27 -13.13 -3.06
N GLY A 128 1.89 -11.85 -3.10
CA GLY A 128 2.80 -10.72 -2.82
C GLY A 128 3.85 -10.49 -3.92
N GLN A 129 3.68 -11.11 -5.09
CA GLN A 129 4.54 -10.94 -6.26
C GLN A 129 4.06 -9.74 -7.08
N THR A 130 4.16 -8.55 -6.47
CA THR A 130 3.54 -7.32 -6.98
C THR A 130 4.08 -6.84 -8.33
N PRO A 131 5.38 -7.00 -8.69
CA PRO A 131 5.87 -6.63 -10.02
C PRO A 131 5.17 -7.40 -11.15
N GLN A 132 5.09 -8.73 -11.02
CA GLN A 132 4.45 -9.60 -12.01
C GLN A 132 2.94 -9.33 -12.08
N ALA A 133 2.30 -9.09 -10.93
CA ALA A 133 0.90 -8.71 -10.86
C ALA A 133 0.63 -7.42 -11.63
N LYS A 134 1.46 -6.38 -11.41
CA LYS A 134 1.33 -5.08 -12.08
C LYS A 134 1.42 -5.22 -13.60
N ASP A 135 2.45 -5.90 -14.10
CA ASP A 135 2.67 -6.03 -15.55
C ASP A 135 1.52 -6.75 -16.24
N LEU A 136 1.05 -7.87 -15.66
CA LEU A 136 -0.06 -8.65 -16.22
C LEU A 136 -1.38 -7.89 -16.16
N LEU A 137 -1.71 -7.26 -15.02
CA LEU A 137 -2.97 -6.53 -14.87
C LEU A 137 -3.01 -5.28 -15.76
N TRP A 138 -1.88 -4.58 -15.90
CA TRP A 138 -1.79 -3.43 -16.79
C TRP A 138 -1.95 -3.85 -18.27
N GLU A 139 -1.30 -4.91 -18.71
CA GLU A 139 -1.46 -5.44 -20.06
C GLU A 139 -2.92 -5.81 -20.36
N VAL A 140 -3.58 -6.48 -19.42
CA VAL A 140 -5.00 -6.83 -19.58
C VAL A 140 -5.90 -5.59 -19.58
N TYR A 141 -5.62 -4.60 -18.73
CA TYR A 141 -6.35 -3.34 -18.73
C TYR A 141 -6.32 -2.66 -20.10
N GLN A 142 -5.14 -2.60 -20.73
CA GLN A 142 -4.98 -1.99 -22.05
C GLN A 142 -5.72 -2.75 -23.17
N ASN A 143 -5.81 -4.07 -23.06
CA ASN A 143 -6.36 -4.92 -24.12
C ASN A 143 -7.83 -5.29 -23.90
N ASN A 144 -8.28 -5.45 -22.67
CA ASN A 144 -9.62 -5.88 -22.35
C ASN A 144 -10.07 -5.53 -20.92
N ILE A 145 -10.66 -4.35 -20.78
CA ILE A 145 -11.10 -3.78 -19.51
C ILE A 145 -12.30 -4.51 -18.87
N TYR A 146 -13.05 -5.31 -19.65
CA TYR A 146 -14.28 -5.96 -19.17
C TYR A 146 -14.08 -7.01 -18.07
N TYR A 147 -12.83 -7.45 -17.83
CA TYR A 147 -12.51 -8.35 -16.71
C TYR A 147 -12.47 -7.64 -15.36
N PHE A 148 -12.32 -6.30 -15.36
CA PHE A 148 -12.12 -5.52 -14.15
C PHE A 148 -13.46 -5.17 -13.49
N GLU A 149 -13.54 -5.43 -12.18
CA GLU A 149 -14.53 -4.86 -11.29
C GLU A 149 -13.89 -3.75 -10.44
N HIS A 150 -14.70 -3.05 -9.65
CA HIS A 150 -14.24 -1.96 -8.78
C HIS A 150 -12.98 -2.34 -7.97
N ARG A 151 -12.98 -3.51 -7.34
CA ARG A 151 -11.83 -3.98 -6.55
C ARG A 151 -10.55 -4.13 -7.37
N ASP A 152 -10.66 -4.65 -8.59
CA ASP A 152 -9.48 -4.87 -9.43
C ASP A 152 -8.89 -3.55 -9.93
N PHE A 153 -9.74 -2.55 -10.18
CA PHE A 153 -9.27 -1.20 -10.46
C PHE A 153 -8.54 -0.59 -9.27
N VAL A 154 -9.03 -0.80 -8.04
CA VAL A 154 -8.35 -0.38 -6.81
C VAL A 154 -7.02 -1.11 -6.64
N ASP A 155 -6.99 -2.43 -6.87
CA ASP A 155 -5.76 -3.22 -6.80
C ASP A 155 -4.74 -2.74 -7.86
N LEU A 156 -5.18 -2.49 -9.10
CA LEU A 156 -4.32 -1.95 -10.16
C LEU A 156 -3.81 -0.53 -9.83
N HIS A 157 -4.70 0.35 -9.35
CA HIS A 157 -4.32 1.68 -8.87
C HIS A 157 -3.20 1.59 -7.82
N ASN A 158 -3.38 0.75 -6.80
CA ASN A 158 -2.40 0.60 -5.74
C ASN A 158 -1.05 0.08 -6.26
N LEU A 159 -1.06 -0.87 -7.21
CA LEU A 159 0.16 -1.34 -7.87
C LEU A 159 0.85 -0.23 -8.66
N LEU A 160 0.11 0.57 -9.42
CA LEU A 160 0.68 1.67 -10.20
C LEU A 160 1.28 2.76 -9.30
N VAL A 161 0.63 3.07 -8.17
CA VAL A 161 1.17 3.96 -7.13
C VAL A 161 2.44 3.34 -6.53
N GLU A 162 2.36 2.09 -6.12
CA GLU A 162 3.46 1.34 -5.51
C GLU A 162 4.71 1.33 -6.41
N PHE A 163 4.54 1.24 -7.74
CA PHE A 163 5.65 1.24 -8.70
C PHE A 163 5.95 2.60 -9.31
N SER A 164 5.32 3.68 -8.83
CA SER A 164 5.48 5.05 -9.34
C SER A 164 5.27 5.16 -10.86
N CYS A 165 4.30 4.40 -11.38
CA CYS A 165 3.93 4.38 -12.80
C CYS A 165 3.01 5.58 -13.12
N ILE A 166 3.58 6.78 -13.20
CA ILE A 166 2.82 8.04 -13.22
C ILE A 166 1.92 8.17 -14.45
N ASP A 167 2.41 7.83 -15.65
CA ASP A 167 1.64 7.96 -16.90
C ASP A 167 0.51 6.94 -16.99
N GLU A 168 0.78 5.71 -16.57
CA GLU A 168 -0.21 4.64 -16.49
C GLU A 168 -1.28 4.97 -15.45
N LEU A 169 -0.87 5.46 -14.28
CA LEU A 169 -1.77 5.88 -13.21
C LEU A 169 -2.68 7.01 -13.67
N LYS A 170 -2.14 8.03 -14.35
CA LYS A 170 -2.92 9.11 -14.94
C LYS A 170 -3.97 8.56 -15.90
N THR A 171 -3.56 7.70 -16.83
CA THR A 171 -4.45 7.08 -17.82
C THR A 171 -5.59 6.32 -17.15
N LEU A 172 -5.28 5.52 -16.13
CA LEU A 172 -6.28 4.77 -15.37
C LEU A 172 -7.27 5.70 -14.67
N LEU A 173 -6.78 6.74 -13.98
CA LEU A 173 -7.61 7.65 -13.20
C LEU A 173 -8.52 8.52 -14.08
N GLU A 174 -8.02 9.02 -15.21
CA GLU A 174 -8.83 9.75 -16.19
C GLU A 174 -9.95 8.87 -16.76
N TYR A 175 -9.67 7.61 -17.05
CA TYR A 175 -10.70 6.65 -17.47
C TYR A 175 -11.75 6.41 -16.37
N LEU A 176 -11.31 6.12 -15.14
CA LEU A 176 -12.20 5.79 -14.03
C LEU A 176 -13.12 6.96 -13.66
N THR A 177 -12.59 8.17 -13.58
CA THR A 177 -13.37 9.36 -13.22
C THR A 177 -14.38 9.74 -14.30
N LYS A 178 -14.03 9.53 -15.58
CA LYS A 178 -14.92 9.76 -16.71
C LYS A 178 -16.03 8.71 -16.84
N THR A 179 -15.67 7.43 -16.63
CA THR A 179 -16.61 6.30 -16.84
C THR A 179 -17.51 6.08 -15.64
N TYR A 180 -17.01 6.34 -14.43
CA TYR A 180 -17.71 6.14 -13.16
C TYR A 180 -17.73 7.40 -12.30
N PRO A 181 -18.29 8.53 -12.81
CA PRO A 181 -18.20 9.83 -12.12
C PRO A 181 -18.86 9.83 -10.73
N GLN A 182 -19.79 8.90 -10.46
CA GLN A 182 -20.49 8.79 -9.19
C GLN A 182 -19.68 8.08 -8.09
N ILE A 183 -18.56 7.43 -8.41
CA ILE A 183 -17.75 6.72 -7.43
C ILE A 183 -16.76 7.69 -6.79
N ILE A 184 -17.05 8.08 -5.54
CA ILE A 184 -16.27 9.06 -4.79
C ILE A 184 -14.81 8.65 -4.62
N GLU A 185 -14.54 7.35 -4.47
CA GLU A 185 -13.18 6.83 -4.31
C GLU A 185 -12.28 7.13 -5.51
N TYR A 186 -12.80 7.02 -6.73
CA TYR A 186 -12.04 7.36 -7.95
C TYR A 186 -11.78 8.86 -8.06
N GLN A 187 -12.75 9.69 -7.66
CA GLN A 187 -12.57 11.14 -7.64
C GLN A 187 -11.49 11.55 -6.63
N ARG A 188 -11.45 10.89 -5.46
CA ARG A 188 -10.40 11.11 -4.45
C ARG A 188 -9.03 10.68 -4.95
N TYR A 189 -8.90 9.51 -5.56
CA TYR A 189 -7.63 9.06 -6.14
C TYR A 189 -7.12 10.03 -7.21
N TYR A 190 -8.01 10.55 -8.05
CA TYR A 190 -7.63 11.51 -9.07
C TYR A 190 -7.25 12.88 -8.47
N LEU A 191 -7.97 13.34 -7.46
CA LEU A 191 -7.61 14.54 -6.71
C LEU A 191 -6.22 14.42 -6.07
N ASP A 192 -5.96 13.32 -5.37
CA ASP A 192 -4.66 13.06 -4.76
C ASP A 192 -3.54 12.99 -5.80
N PHE A 193 -3.78 12.30 -6.91
CA PHE A 193 -2.86 12.25 -8.04
C PHE A 193 -2.52 13.65 -8.58
N LEU A 194 -3.52 14.48 -8.84
CA LEU A 194 -3.32 15.85 -9.36
C LEU A 194 -2.53 16.70 -8.35
N ILE A 195 -2.90 16.64 -7.07
CA ILE A 195 -2.20 17.38 -6.03
C ILE A 195 -0.73 16.96 -5.99
N ASN A 196 -0.42 15.68 -6.02
CA ASN A 196 0.95 15.19 -5.85
C ASN A 196 1.83 15.33 -7.10
N ASN A 197 1.25 15.29 -8.31
CA ASN A 197 2.01 15.25 -9.56
C ASN A 197 1.98 16.54 -10.38
N THR A 198 1.18 17.55 -9.99
CA THR A 198 1.18 18.86 -10.64
C THR A 198 2.26 19.75 -10.04
N LYS A 199 3.11 20.33 -10.91
CA LYS A 199 4.22 21.23 -10.51
C LYS A 199 3.79 22.70 -10.31
N ASP A 200 2.50 23.00 -10.52
CA ASP A 200 1.97 24.35 -10.40
C ASP A 200 2.00 24.81 -8.93
N GLU A 201 2.55 26.00 -8.68
CA GLU A 201 2.57 26.61 -7.35
C GLU A 201 1.16 27.04 -6.89
N ASN A 202 0.22 27.24 -7.82
CA ASN A 202 -1.15 27.67 -7.56
C ASN A 202 -2.17 26.53 -7.71
N LEU A 203 -1.88 25.36 -7.16
CA LEU A 203 -2.79 24.20 -7.22
C LEU A 203 -4.21 24.49 -6.74
N ALA A 204 -4.36 25.33 -5.72
CA ALA A 204 -5.67 25.74 -5.19
C ALA A 204 -6.53 26.51 -6.23
N GLU A 205 -5.91 27.10 -7.25
CA GLU A 205 -6.61 27.80 -8.34
C GLU A 205 -6.99 26.89 -9.52
N ASN A 206 -6.52 25.64 -9.52
CA ASN A 206 -6.82 24.69 -10.59
C ASN A 206 -8.31 24.31 -10.60
N ASN A 207 -8.99 24.57 -11.71
CA ASN A 207 -10.42 24.34 -11.85
C ASN A 207 -10.82 22.86 -11.68
N THR A 208 -10.01 21.93 -12.17
CA THR A 208 -10.28 20.48 -12.01
C THR A 208 -10.19 20.08 -10.54
N ILE A 209 -9.19 20.56 -9.81
CA ILE A 209 -9.03 20.33 -8.36
C ILE A 209 -10.25 20.89 -7.61
N LYS A 210 -10.66 22.13 -7.90
CA LYS A 210 -11.85 22.74 -7.29
C LYS A 210 -13.12 21.91 -7.54
N GLN A 211 -13.35 21.48 -8.78
CA GLN A 211 -14.50 20.66 -9.13
C GLN A 211 -14.50 19.30 -8.39
N LEU A 212 -13.34 18.67 -8.27
CA LEU A 212 -13.21 17.40 -7.53
C LEU A 212 -13.47 17.59 -6.03
N ILE A 213 -12.93 18.66 -5.43
CA ILE A 213 -13.20 19.00 -4.02
C ILE A 213 -14.70 19.23 -3.80
N ASP A 214 -15.35 20.03 -4.64
CA ASP A 214 -16.77 20.31 -4.56
C ASP A 214 -17.62 19.03 -4.67
N PHE A 215 -17.26 18.15 -5.60
CA PHE A 215 -17.92 16.86 -5.74
C PHE A 215 -17.77 16.01 -4.48
N ILE A 216 -16.55 15.91 -3.92
CA ILE A 216 -16.29 15.13 -2.70
C ILE A 216 -17.03 15.73 -1.52
N LEU A 217 -17.06 17.07 -1.36
CA LEU A 217 -17.80 17.75 -0.30
C LEU A 217 -19.30 17.45 -0.32
N GLN A 218 -19.89 17.35 -1.52
CA GLN A 218 -21.32 17.04 -1.70
C GLN A 218 -21.65 15.57 -1.47
N ASN A 219 -20.71 14.66 -1.67
CA ASN A 219 -20.94 13.23 -1.68
C ASN A 219 -20.28 12.47 -0.52
N ALA A 220 -19.39 13.09 0.26
CA ALA A 220 -18.73 12.48 1.41
C ALA A 220 -19.74 12.07 2.50
N LYS A 221 -19.68 10.82 2.93
CA LYS A 221 -20.65 10.22 3.86
C LYS A 221 -20.03 9.66 5.11
N ASP A 222 -18.82 9.13 5.00
CA ASP A 222 -18.16 8.45 6.09
C ASP A 222 -16.90 9.18 6.59
N SER A 223 -16.35 8.69 7.70
CA SER A 223 -15.19 9.29 8.34
C SER A 223 -13.94 9.25 7.46
N ASN A 224 -13.82 8.25 6.60
CA ASN A 224 -12.67 8.09 5.72
C ASN A 224 -12.70 9.12 4.58
N ASP A 225 -13.88 9.44 4.05
CA ASP A 225 -14.05 10.50 3.06
C ASP A 225 -13.57 11.85 3.61
N TRP A 226 -13.99 12.20 4.84
CA TRP A 226 -13.60 13.44 5.49
C TRP A 226 -12.11 13.47 5.85
N GLN A 227 -11.57 12.35 6.29
CA GLN A 227 -10.14 12.24 6.61
C GLN A 227 -9.28 12.44 5.35
N GLN A 228 -9.62 11.78 4.24
CA GLN A 228 -8.90 11.94 2.96
C GLN A 228 -8.98 13.40 2.45
N LEU A 229 -10.16 14.01 2.54
CA LEU A 229 -10.33 15.41 2.14
C LEU A 229 -9.48 16.34 3.01
N SER A 230 -9.40 16.10 4.32
CA SER A 230 -8.50 16.82 5.23
C SER A 230 -7.04 16.74 4.75
N MET A 231 -6.55 15.55 4.40
CA MET A 231 -5.19 15.38 3.87
C MET A 231 -4.96 16.15 2.57
N CYS A 232 -5.97 16.18 1.68
CA CYS A 232 -5.90 16.99 0.46
C CYS A 232 -5.74 18.48 0.77
N PHE A 233 -6.49 19.02 1.73
CA PHE A 233 -6.35 20.43 2.16
C PHE A 233 -4.98 20.73 2.76
N TYR A 234 -4.42 19.81 3.55
CA TYR A 234 -3.04 19.96 4.01
C TYR A 234 -2.07 20.08 2.82
N ASN A 235 -2.16 19.19 1.84
CA ASN A 235 -1.29 19.19 0.65
C ASN A 235 -1.48 20.43 -0.24
N LEU A 236 -2.65 21.08 -0.18
CA LEU A 236 -2.94 22.37 -0.83
C LEU A 236 -2.46 23.57 0.00
N GLY A 237 -1.96 23.37 1.21
CA GLY A 237 -1.56 24.43 2.13
C GLY A 237 -2.72 25.10 2.88
N ASP A 238 -3.93 24.60 2.73
CA ASP A 238 -5.13 25.13 3.42
C ASP A 238 -5.29 24.45 4.81
N ILE A 239 -4.54 25.01 5.77
CA ILE A 239 -4.44 24.43 7.12
C ILE A 239 -5.75 24.60 7.90
N GLU A 240 -6.55 25.63 7.64
CA GLU A 240 -7.84 25.81 8.29
C GLU A 240 -8.81 24.68 7.92
N ASN A 241 -8.97 24.40 6.63
CA ASN A 241 -9.80 23.32 6.16
C ASN A 241 -9.22 21.93 6.52
N PHE A 242 -7.90 21.79 6.61
CA PHE A 242 -7.28 20.57 7.15
C PHE A 242 -7.80 20.24 8.55
N TYR A 243 -7.76 21.19 9.50
CA TYR A 243 -8.29 20.99 10.86
C TYR A 243 -9.80 20.74 10.88
N LYS A 244 -10.57 21.55 10.17
CA LYS A 244 -12.02 21.46 10.08
C LYS A 244 -12.50 20.08 9.61
N TYR A 245 -11.94 19.57 8.53
CA TYR A 245 -12.39 18.30 7.96
C TYR A 245 -11.83 17.10 8.71
N PHE A 246 -10.67 17.23 9.34
CA PHE A 246 -10.19 16.21 10.27
C PHE A 246 -11.09 16.07 11.50
N GLU A 247 -11.51 17.18 12.11
CA GLU A 247 -12.49 17.17 13.19
C GLU A 247 -13.79 16.48 12.76
N LYS A 248 -14.29 16.83 11.58
CA LYS A 248 -15.49 16.19 10.99
C LYS A 248 -15.30 14.68 10.80
N ALA A 249 -14.12 14.23 10.36
CA ALA A 249 -13.80 12.83 10.22
C ALA A 249 -13.89 12.08 11.56
N VAL A 250 -13.26 12.63 12.60
CA VAL A 250 -13.25 12.02 13.93
C VAL A 250 -14.64 11.99 14.53
N LEU A 251 -15.38 13.09 14.46
CA LEU A 251 -16.75 13.15 14.98
C LEU A 251 -17.68 12.18 14.26
N ASN A 252 -17.58 12.08 12.92
CA ASN A 252 -18.34 11.10 12.16
C ASN A 252 -18.01 9.66 12.58
N LEU A 253 -16.72 9.33 12.75
CA LEU A 253 -16.28 8.01 13.21
C LEU A 253 -16.85 7.63 14.59
N VAL A 254 -16.85 8.58 15.52
CA VAL A 254 -17.32 8.35 16.90
C VAL A 254 -18.84 8.21 16.98
N TYR A 255 -19.58 8.97 16.15
CA TYR A 255 -21.05 8.89 16.09
C TYR A 255 -21.55 7.70 15.29
N HIS A 256 -20.81 7.28 14.26
CA HIS A 256 -21.17 6.19 13.36
C HIS A 256 -20.03 5.16 13.26
N PRO A 257 -19.73 4.44 14.37
CA PRO A 257 -18.67 3.46 14.36
C PRO A 257 -19.03 2.36 13.37
N THR A 258 -18.38 2.37 12.21
CA THR A 258 -18.47 1.26 11.26
C THR A 258 -17.86 0.03 11.93
N ILE A 259 -18.64 -1.03 12.06
CA ILE A 259 -18.13 -2.34 12.45
C ILE A 259 -17.36 -2.85 11.24
N PHE A 260 -16.09 -2.45 11.12
CA PHE A 260 -15.19 -3.16 10.22
C PHE A 260 -14.90 -4.51 10.87
N GLU A 261 -15.48 -5.57 10.33
CA GLU A 261 -14.89 -6.89 10.50
C GLU A 261 -13.44 -6.75 10.03
N LEU A 262 -12.52 -6.85 10.96
CA LEU A 262 -11.10 -6.99 10.65
C LEU A 262 -11.02 -8.09 9.60
N SER A 263 -10.78 -7.74 8.34
CA SER A 263 -10.23 -8.73 7.43
C SER A 263 -8.97 -9.19 8.15
N THR A 264 -9.01 -10.41 8.64
CA THR A 264 -7.83 -11.08 9.17
C THR A 264 -6.88 -11.21 7.98
N LYS A 265 -6.12 -10.13 7.70
CA LYS A 265 -4.89 -10.29 6.92
C LYS A 265 -4.15 -11.37 7.68
N ASN A 266 -3.98 -12.51 7.03
CA ASN A 266 -3.27 -13.64 7.61
C ASN A 266 -1.96 -13.10 8.19
N LYS A 267 -1.80 -13.20 9.51
CA LYS A 267 -0.56 -12.84 10.22
C LYS A 267 0.66 -13.64 9.72
N ASN A 268 0.47 -14.53 8.76
CA ASN A 268 1.47 -15.45 8.23
C ASN A 268 2.21 -14.94 6.97
N ASP A 269 1.88 -13.78 6.42
CA ASP A 269 2.68 -13.15 5.36
C ASP A 269 3.87 -12.38 5.96
N LYS A 270 4.64 -13.05 6.82
CA LYS A 270 5.95 -12.56 7.23
C LYS A 270 6.91 -12.86 6.08
N PHE A 271 7.33 -11.83 5.36
CA PHE A 271 8.56 -11.95 4.61
C PHE A 271 9.68 -12.34 5.60
N PRO A 272 10.51 -13.34 5.30
CA PRO A 272 11.63 -13.64 6.17
C PRO A 272 12.52 -12.40 6.31
N ALA A 273 12.83 -11.97 7.52
CA ALA A 273 13.71 -10.82 7.80
C ALA A 273 15.04 -10.92 7.02
N GLU A 274 15.49 -12.14 6.76
CA GLU A 274 16.68 -12.43 5.95
C GLU A 274 16.55 -11.95 4.50
N VAL A 275 15.34 -12.03 3.88
CA VAL A 275 15.13 -11.52 2.51
C VAL A 275 15.28 -10.01 2.46
N PHE A 276 14.74 -9.29 3.45
CA PHE A 276 14.90 -7.84 3.56
C PHE A 276 16.36 -7.47 3.78
N LEU A 277 17.04 -8.13 4.71
CA LEU A 277 18.45 -7.87 5.00
C LEU A 277 19.33 -8.09 3.75
N ASN A 278 19.08 -9.14 2.99
CA ASN A 278 19.82 -9.37 1.74
C ASN A 278 19.61 -8.22 0.74
N LYS A 279 18.39 -7.67 0.64
CA LYS A 279 18.10 -6.56 -0.28
C LYS A 279 18.72 -5.24 0.16
N VAL A 280 18.72 -4.95 1.47
CA VAL A 280 19.48 -3.83 2.02
C VAL A 280 20.97 -3.96 1.69
N ASN A 281 21.53 -5.14 1.93
CA ASN A 281 22.97 -5.38 1.68
C ASN A 281 23.32 -5.23 0.19
N GLU A 282 22.42 -5.59 -0.75
CA GLU A 282 22.60 -5.32 -2.17
C GLU A 282 22.71 -3.80 -2.46
N VAL A 283 21.83 -2.97 -1.88
CA VAL A 283 21.88 -1.52 -2.07
C VAL A 283 23.13 -0.91 -1.42
N LEU A 284 23.45 -1.32 -0.18
CA LEU A 284 24.66 -0.88 0.51
C LEU A 284 25.91 -1.20 -0.33
N GLN A 285 26.00 -2.41 -0.89
CA GLN A 285 27.14 -2.85 -1.69
C GLN A 285 27.28 -2.04 -2.98
N ILE A 286 26.18 -1.80 -3.70
CA ILE A 286 26.16 -0.98 -4.94
C ILE A 286 26.74 0.42 -4.66
N LEU A 287 26.34 1.03 -3.56
CA LEU A 287 26.81 2.35 -3.18
C LEU A 287 28.26 2.33 -2.71
N GLN A 288 28.67 1.33 -1.94
CA GLN A 288 30.06 1.16 -1.48
C GLN A 288 31.03 0.90 -2.64
N ASP A 289 30.63 0.09 -3.62
CA ASP A 289 31.44 -0.18 -4.82
C ASP A 289 31.65 1.09 -5.67
N ALA A 290 30.75 2.06 -5.55
CA ALA A 290 30.87 3.38 -6.17
C ALA A 290 31.65 4.40 -5.31
N GLY A 291 32.15 3.99 -4.13
CA GLY A 291 32.97 4.82 -3.24
C GLY A 291 32.17 5.63 -2.20
N GLU A 292 30.85 5.40 -2.10
CA GLU A 292 30.00 6.03 -1.10
C GLU A 292 30.12 5.32 0.26
N GLN A 293 29.62 5.95 1.32
CA GLN A 293 29.62 5.40 2.69
C GLN A 293 28.18 5.29 3.22
N PRO A 294 27.31 4.44 2.62
CA PRO A 294 25.99 4.22 3.14
C PRO A 294 26.05 3.40 4.43
N PHE A 295 25.11 3.63 5.33
CA PHE A 295 25.00 2.91 6.59
C PHE A 295 23.53 2.49 6.84
N PRO A 296 23.28 1.35 7.54
CA PRO A 296 21.95 1.03 8.02
C PRO A 296 21.44 2.16 8.91
N ASP A 297 20.15 2.52 8.77
CA ASP A 297 19.55 3.63 9.48
C ASP A 297 18.30 3.19 10.26
N GLY A 298 17.77 4.05 11.11
CA GLY A 298 16.49 3.90 11.76
C GLY A 298 16.28 2.54 12.43
N GLY A 299 15.14 1.91 12.12
CA GLY A 299 14.80 0.57 12.62
C GLY A 299 15.76 -0.52 12.15
N THR A 300 16.32 -0.38 10.95
CA THR A 300 17.31 -1.31 10.40
C THR A 300 18.59 -1.34 11.25
N LEU A 301 19.14 -0.17 11.60
CA LEU A 301 20.31 -0.07 12.45
C LEU A 301 20.02 -0.55 13.88
N LEU A 302 18.88 -0.14 14.44
CA LEU A 302 18.44 -0.57 15.77
C LEU A 302 18.37 -2.10 15.88
N GLY A 303 17.74 -2.75 14.91
CA GLY A 303 17.63 -4.22 14.91
C GLY A 303 18.98 -4.90 14.80
N LEU A 304 19.85 -4.44 13.90
CA LEU A 304 21.21 -4.99 13.75
C LEU A 304 22.08 -4.79 15.01
N TYR A 305 22.01 -3.62 15.62
CA TYR A 305 22.83 -3.30 16.80
C TYR A 305 22.31 -3.97 18.07
N ARG A 306 21.00 -3.91 18.34
CA ARG A 306 20.39 -4.43 19.55
C ARG A 306 20.20 -5.95 19.53
N ASP A 307 19.65 -6.47 18.41
CA ASP A 307 19.15 -7.84 18.31
C ASP A 307 20.04 -8.72 17.40
N GLY A 308 21.01 -8.15 16.71
CA GLY A 308 21.85 -8.84 15.72
C GLY A 308 21.09 -9.26 14.45
N LYS A 309 19.86 -8.79 14.24
CA LYS A 309 18.98 -9.10 13.10
C LYS A 309 17.98 -7.98 12.87
N LEU A 310 17.33 -7.96 11.70
CA LEU A 310 16.19 -7.08 11.50
C LEU A 310 15.03 -7.46 12.42
N MET A 311 14.24 -6.47 12.81
CA MET A 311 13.06 -6.70 13.65
C MET A 311 11.98 -7.46 12.86
N ASP A 312 11.40 -8.50 13.46
CA ASP A 312 10.43 -9.41 12.78
C ASP A 312 9.15 -8.72 12.31
N TYR A 313 8.85 -7.52 12.82
CA TYR A 313 7.66 -6.73 12.47
C TYR A 313 7.97 -5.55 11.54
N ASP A 314 9.24 -5.31 11.24
CA ASP A 314 9.67 -4.26 10.31
C ASP A 314 9.42 -4.70 8.88
N LYS A 315 8.81 -3.81 8.08
CA LYS A 315 8.40 -4.10 6.70
C LYS A 315 9.14 -3.29 5.67
N ASP A 316 9.91 -2.34 6.13
CA ASP A 316 10.76 -1.43 5.40
C ASP A 316 12.18 -1.54 5.90
N THR A 317 13.08 -1.04 5.12
CA THR A 317 14.49 -1.03 5.45
C THR A 317 15.04 0.34 5.11
N ASP A 318 15.83 0.88 6.04
CA ASP A 318 16.31 2.24 5.98
C ASP A 318 17.84 2.25 5.82
N ILE A 319 18.33 3.13 4.95
CA ILE A 319 19.76 3.40 4.73
C ILE A 319 19.97 4.90 4.86
N GLY A 320 20.96 5.28 5.64
CA GLY A 320 21.47 6.65 5.73
C GLY A 320 22.70 6.86 4.83
N ILE A 321 22.84 8.07 4.30
CA ILE A 321 24.04 8.48 3.58
C ILE A 321 24.30 9.97 3.82
N LEU A 322 25.54 10.31 4.20
CA LEU A 322 25.96 11.70 4.39
C LEU A 322 26.11 12.39 3.02
N VAL A 323 25.49 13.55 2.86
CA VAL A 323 25.55 14.35 1.63
C VAL A 323 25.84 15.83 1.96
N ASN A 324 26.43 16.54 1.01
CA ASN A 324 26.70 17.96 1.17
C ASN A 324 25.60 18.83 0.51
N ASN A 325 25.02 18.33 -0.59
CA ASN A 325 24.02 19.06 -1.37
C ASN A 325 23.26 18.11 -2.30
N ASN A 326 22.35 18.65 -3.10
CA ASN A 326 21.53 17.88 -4.04
C ASN A 326 22.34 17.25 -5.20
N ASP A 327 23.56 17.71 -5.51
CA ASP A 327 24.40 17.08 -6.53
C ASP A 327 24.88 15.71 -6.07
N ASP A 328 25.18 15.56 -4.77
CA ASP A 328 25.45 14.24 -4.17
C ASP A 328 24.24 13.32 -4.28
N VAL A 329 23.03 13.85 -4.04
CA VAL A 329 21.80 13.09 -4.19
C VAL A 329 21.61 12.61 -5.63
N ILE A 330 21.80 13.48 -6.62
CA ILE A 330 21.73 13.13 -8.05
C ILE A 330 22.73 12.02 -8.38
N ARG A 331 23.97 12.13 -7.88
CA ARG A 331 25.00 11.10 -8.07
C ARG A 331 24.55 9.75 -7.52
N ILE A 332 24.01 9.71 -6.30
CA ILE A 332 23.51 8.49 -5.66
C ILE A 332 22.35 7.86 -6.47
N ILE A 333 21.39 8.67 -6.91
CA ILE A 333 20.30 8.21 -7.76
C ILE A 333 20.83 7.59 -9.06
N ASN A 334 21.80 8.22 -9.70
CA ASN A 334 22.41 7.70 -10.93
C ASN A 334 23.13 6.37 -10.71
N ILE A 335 23.85 6.21 -9.59
CA ILE A 335 24.50 4.95 -9.22
C ILE A 335 23.48 3.82 -9.10
N ILE A 336 22.37 4.05 -8.37
CA ILE A 336 21.33 3.05 -8.17
C ILE A 336 20.58 2.77 -9.46
N SER A 337 20.25 3.81 -10.24
CA SER A 337 19.53 3.68 -11.52
C SER A 337 20.32 2.91 -12.57
N ALA A 338 21.65 2.93 -12.51
CA ALA A 338 22.51 2.12 -13.37
C ALA A 338 22.41 0.61 -13.06
N SER A 339 21.91 0.24 -11.88
CA SER A 339 21.63 -1.15 -11.52
C SER A 339 20.37 -1.66 -12.22
N LYS A 340 20.47 -2.87 -12.82
CA LYS A 340 19.31 -3.53 -13.43
C LYS A 340 18.29 -4.02 -12.40
N ASN A 341 18.72 -4.19 -11.15
CA ASN A 341 17.93 -4.82 -10.09
C ASN A 341 17.00 -3.84 -9.35
N PHE A 342 17.27 -2.53 -9.42
CA PHE A 342 16.54 -1.53 -8.66
C PHE A 342 15.86 -0.49 -9.56
N SER A 343 14.78 0.07 -9.06
CA SER A 343 14.15 1.30 -9.56
C SER A 343 14.18 2.35 -8.46
N CYS A 344 14.39 3.60 -8.85
CA CYS A 344 14.30 4.77 -7.99
C CYS A 344 13.51 5.86 -8.73
N PRO A 345 13.06 6.91 -8.02
CA PRO A 345 12.36 8.03 -8.64
C PRO A 345 13.19 8.64 -9.77
N ALA A 346 12.53 9.04 -10.85
CA ALA A 346 13.21 9.80 -11.90
C ALA A 346 13.67 11.16 -11.35
N ILE A 347 14.88 11.59 -11.71
CA ILE A 347 15.44 12.88 -11.29
C ILE A 347 14.47 14.04 -11.62
N SER A 348 13.77 13.95 -12.76
CA SER A 348 12.78 14.96 -13.17
C SER A 348 11.56 15.07 -12.24
N GLN A 349 11.31 14.09 -11.38
CA GLN A 349 10.21 14.09 -10.41
C GLN A 349 10.58 14.77 -9.09
N LEU A 350 11.87 15.00 -8.84
CA LEU A 350 12.34 15.60 -7.62
C LEU A 350 12.32 17.14 -7.71
N ASN A 351 12.03 17.79 -6.60
CA ASN A 351 12.05 19.25 -6.50
C ASN A 351 13.38 19.75 -5.96
N PHE A 352 14.32 20.03 -6.84
CA PHE A 352 15.66 20.54 -6.48
C PHE A 352 15.70 21.98 -5.98
N ASN A 353 14.57 22.69 -5.94
CA ASN A 353 14.48 23.97 -5.24
C ASN A 353 14.47 23.80 -3.72
N LYS A 354 14.35 22.55 -3.23
CA LYS A 354 14.43 22.17 -1.82
C LYS A 354 15.54 21.13 -1.63
N GLU A 355 16.01 20.98 -0.39
CA GLU A 355 16.83 19.81 -0.04
C GLU A 355 16.02 18.54 -0.25
N ILE A 356 16.60 17.57 -0.93
CA ILE A 356 16.02 16.22 -1.03
C ILE A 356 16.46 15.45 0.22
N LEU A 357 15.51 15.03 1.02
CA LEU A 357 15.75 14.42 2.32
C LEU A 357 15.72 12.89 2.27
N ASN A 358 14.90 12.33 1.38
CA ASN A 358 14.82 10.88 1.19
C ASN A 358 14.36 10.50 -0.22
N ILE A 359 14.65 9.26 -0.59
CA ILE A 359 14.07 8.58 -1.76
C ILE A 359 13.75 7.14 -1.39
N SER A 360 12.73 6.56 -2.02
CA SER A 360 12.44 5.13 -1.92
C SER A 360 13.00 4.40 -3.13
N VAL A 361 13.75 3.33 -2.86
CA VAL A 361 14.34 2.45 -3.87
C VAL A 361 13.63 1.11 -3.80
N ARG A 362 13.32 0.52 -4.96
CA ARG A 362 12.61 -0.74 -5.01
C ARG A 362 13.39 -1.80 -5.78
N ASN A 363 13.51 -2.98 -5.20
CA ASN A 363 14.02 -4.14 -5.93
C ASN A 363 12.97 -4.63 -6.94
N LYS A 364 13.33 -4.66 -8.23
CA LYS A 364 12.41 -5.00 -9.33
C LYS A 364 11.91 -6.44 -9.30
N GLN A 365 12.67 -7.36 -8.71
CA GLN A 365 12.34 -8.77 -8.67
C GLN A 365 11.48 -9.15 -7.46
N SER A 366 11.86 -8.66 -6.26
CA SER A 366 11.17 -9.00 -5.00
C SER A 366 10.11 -8.00 -4.62
N GLY A 367 10.13 -6.78 -5.18
CA GLY A 367 9.26 -5.69 -4.77
C GLY A 367 9.61 -5.06 -3.41
N VAL A 368 10.69 -5.50 -2.75
CA VAL A 368 11.12 -4.95 -1.45
C VAL A 368 11.55 -3.51 -1.62
N PHE A 369 11.07 -2.65 -0.74
CA PHE A 369 11.48 -1.26 -0.62
C PHE A 369 12.66 -1.10 0.31
N THR A 370 13.51 -0.11 0.01
CA THR A 370 14.53 0.42 0.88
C THR A 370 14.46 1.93 0.79
N ASP A 371 14.24 2.60 1.91
CA ASP A 371 14.29 4.04 1.97
C ASP A 371 15.72 4.52 2.19
N ILE A 372 16.15 5.51 1.41
CA ILE A 372 17.46 6.12 1.53
C ILE A 372 17.26 7.54 2.04
N PHE A 373 17.74 7.79 3.25
CA PHE A 373 17.72 9.09 3.90
C PHE A 373 19.04 9.82 3.66
N PHE A 374 18.93 11.07 3.28
CA PHE A 374 20.08 11.94 3.03
C PHE A 374 20.34 12.80 4.26
N PHE A 375 21.52 12.61 4.84
CA PHE A 375 21.97 13.27 6.05
C PHE A 375 22.78 14.52 5.69
N HIS A 376 22.20 15.69 5.93
CA HIS A 376 22.77 16.99 5.59
C HIS A 376 23.46 17.61 6.81
N LYS A 377 24.77 17.84 6.74
CA LYS A 377 25.52 18.47 7.82
C LYS A 377 25.32 19.98 7.82
N LYS A 378 24.93 20.54 8.98
CA LYS A 378 24.76 22.00 9.21
C LYS A 378 25.40 22.41 10.53
N GLY A 379 26.65 22.84 10.47
CA GLY A 379 27.44 23.16 11.66
C GLY A 379 27.73 21.94 12.53
N ASP A 380 27.37 22.03 13.80
CA ASP A 380 27.58 20.96 14.81
C ASP A 380 26.43 19.90 14.77
N PHE A 381 25.53 19.98 13.80
CA PHE A 381 24.40 19.10 13.71
C PHE A 381 24.29 18.46 12.32
N ILE A 382 23.61 17.34 12.30
CA ILE A 382 23.20 16.64 11.08
C ILE A 382 21.69 16.54 11.06
N TYR A 383 21.09 16.71 9.89
CA TYR A 383 19.65 16.66 9.66
C TYR A 383 19.33 15.64 8.59
N GLU A 384 18.40 14.78 8.86
CA GLU A 384 17.70 13.96 7.87
C GLU A 384 16.22 14.27 7.94
N GLY A 385 15.40 13.67 7.06
CA GLY A 385 13.96 13.91 7.15
C GLY A 385 13.16 13.36 5.99
N ILE A 386 11.93 13.85 5.91
CA ILE A 386 10.98 13.52 4.86
C ILE A 386 10.48 14.80 4.19
N ASN A 387 10.52 14.81 2.86
CA ASN A 387 9.87 15.86 2.10
C ASN A 387 8.36 15.60 2.01
N THR A 388 7.56 16.60 2.34
CA THR A 388 6.16 16.64 1.93
C THR A 388 5.92 17.82 1.00
N LYS A 389 4.74 17.87 0.40
CA LYS A 389 4.43 18.95 -0.53
C LYS A 389 4.42 20.33 0.13
N THR A 390 3.88 20.40 1.33
CA THR A 390 3.65 21.66 2.05
C THR A 390 4.81 22.05 2.95
N SER A 391 5.40 21.09 3.65
CA SER A 391 6.51 21.30 4.59
C SER A 391 7.36 20.04 4.71
N ASN A 392 8.44 20.09 5.50
CA ASN A 392 9.32 18.96 5.71
C ASN A 392 9.28 18.52 7.17
N LEU A 393 9.52 17.23 7.41
CA LEU A 393 9.86 16.73 8.74
C LEU A 393 11.38 16.58 8.80
N TYR A 394 11.95 17.02 9.90
CA TYR A 394 13.38 16.90 10.15
C TYR A 394 13.64 16.20 11.49
N TRP A 395 14.56 15.22 11.46
CA TRP A 395 15.24 14.70 12.64
C TRP A 395 16.61 15.35 12.74
N LYS A 396 16.96 15.81 13.94
CA LYS A 396 18.20 16.53 14.22
C LYS A 396 19.08 15.68 15.12
N TYR A 397 20.33 15.46 14.69
CA TYR A 397 21.33 14.70 15.42
C TYR A 397 22.53 15.58 15.76
N SER A 398 23.24 15.24 16.84
CA SER A 398 24.61 15.68 17.05
C SER A 398 25.49 15.19 15.90
N ALA A 399 26.44 16.00 15.46
CA ALA A 399 27.31 15.60 14.36
C ALA A 399 28.09 14.32 14.72
N PHE A 400 28.16 13.41 13.77
CA PHE A 400 28.89 12.15 13.87
C PHE A 400 29.72 11.90 12.62
N ASP A 401 30.78 11.08 12.78
CA ASP A 401 31.52 10.48 11.68
C ASP A 401 31.14 9.01 11.56
N LEU A 402 31.48 8.39 10.42
CA LEU A 402 31.19 6.99 10.17
C LEU A 402 32.43 6.13 10.48
N ILE A 403 32.20 5.01 11.17
CA ILE A 403 33.22 3.97 11.43
C ILE A 403 32.71 2.64 10.88
N LYS A 404 33.64 1.74 10.57
CA LYS A 404 33.31 0.38 10.15
C LYS A 404 33.19 -0.54 11.37
N THR A 405 32.11 -1.30 11.40
CA THR A 405 31.80 -2.27 12.45
C THR A 405 31.18 -3.54 11.82
N LYS A 406 31.42 -4.70 12.43
CA LYS A 406 30.87 -5.98 11.97
C LYS A 406 29.63 -6.38 12.78
N PHE A 407 28.54 -6.66 12.07
CA PHE A 407 27.38 -7.37 12.60
C PHE A 407 27.22 -8.69 11.84
N ASN A 408 27.20 -9.81 12.55
CA ASN A 408 27.03 -11.16 11.96
C ASN A 408 27.93 -11.43 10.73
N ASN A 409 29.23 -11.13 10.83
CA ASN A 409 30.23 -11.27 9.78
C ASN A 409 30.11 -10.30 8.58
N THR A 410 29.12 -9.44 8.51
CA THR A 410 29.01 -8.38 7.51
C THR A 410 29.54 -7.07 8.08
N GLU A 411 30.36 -6.36 7.31
CA GLU A 411 30.92 -5.07 7.69
C GLU A 411 30.00 -3.94 7.21
N TYR A 412 29.66 -3.04 8.15
CA TYR A 412 28.81 -1.87 7.89
C TYR A 412 29.52 -0.59 8.32
N TYR A 413 29.25 0.51 7.65
CA TYR A 413 29.47 1.83 8.23
C TYR A 413 28.36 2.09 9.25
N ILE A 414 28.70 2.74 10.37
CA ILE A 414 27.74 3.17 11.41
C ILE A 414 28.22 4.49 12.02
N PRO A 415 27.32 5.28 12.65
CA PRO A 415 27.73 6.43 13.45
C PRO A 415 28.75 6.04 14.52
N ASN A 416 29.83 6.82 14.66
CA ASN A 416 30.91 6.54 15.62
C ASN A 416 30.44 6.57 17.09
N ASN A 417 29.36 7.29 17.39
CA ASN A 417 28.67 7.27 18.68
C ASN A 417 27.24 6.73 18.51
N ILE A 418 27.14 5.44 18.23
CA ILE A 418 25.88 4.77 17.92
C ILE A 418 24.85 4.85 19.07
N GLU A 419 25.30 4.79 20.33
CA GLU A 419 24.40 4.87 21.47
C GLU A 419 23.77 6.27 21.61
N LEU A 420 24.55 7.32 21.33
CA LEU A 420 24.01 8.68 21.27
C LEU A 420 23.01 8.82 20.11
N TYR A 421 23.38 8.33 18.93
CA TYR A 421 22.52 8.35 17.75
C TYR A 421 21.15 7.67 18.04
N LEU A 422 21.17 6.45 18.58
CA LEU A 422 19.96 5.71 18.94
C LEU A 422 19.18 6.39 20.08
N THR A 423 19.88 7.02 21.03
CA THR A 423 19.24 7.77 22.11
C THR A 423 18.53 9.03 21.58
N GLU A 424 19.15 9.75 20.66
CA GLU A 424 18.54 10.91 20.02
C GLU A 424 17.31 10.52 19.20
N LEU A 425 17.35 9.41 18.46
CA LEU A 425 16.26 8.95 17.60
C LEU A 425 15.14 8.28 18.39
N PHE A 426 15.45 7.32 19.26
CA PHE A 426 14.46 6.48 19.94
C PHE A 426 14.24 6.81 21.42
N GLY A 427 15.05 7.70 21.99
CA GLY A 427 15.02 8.03 23.41
C GLY A 427 15.91 7.12 24.25
N LYS A 428 16.00 7.41 25.56
CA LYS A 428 16.92 6.73 26.49
C LYS A 428 16.67 5.22 26.62
N ASN A 429 15.44 4.77 26.32
CA ASN A 429 15.03 3.38 26.43
C ASN A 429 15.07 2.65 25.08
N TRP A 430 15.90 3.08 24.13
CA TRP A 430 16.01 2.47 22.81
C TRP A 430 16.34 0.97 22.83
N ASN A 431 17.00 0.49 23.89
CA ASN A 431 17.34 -0.92 24.09
C ASN A 431 16.14 -1.80 24.54
N GLU A 432 15.00 -1.19 24.91
CA GLU A 432 13.79 -1.89 25.24
C GLU A 432 12.91 -2.13 24.01
N HIS A 433 12.19 -3.26 23.99
CA HIS A 433 11.21 -3.52 22.92
C HIS A 433 9.92 -2.76 23.16
N ILE A 434 9.73 -1.65 22.47
CA ILE A 434 8.53 -0.82 22.53
C ILE A 434 7.60 -1.20 21.38
N SER A 435 6.44 -1.78 21.68
CA SER A 435 5.46 -2.24 20.67
C SER A 435 4.67 -1.11 20.00
N ILE A 436 4.71 0.10 20.58
CA ILE A 436 3.96 1.26 20.12
C ILE A 436 4.94 2.40 19.89
N TRP A 437 5.52 2.42 18.70
CA TRP A 437 6.45 3.47 18.27
C TRP A 437 6.11 3.91 16.86
N ASP A 438 6.26 5.20 16.61
CA ASP A 438 6.11 5.80 15.29
C ASP A 438 7.14 6.90 15.14
N SER A 439 8.11 6.69 14.26
CA SER A 439 9.25 7.61 14.05
C SER A 439 8.80 9.01 13.62
N LEU A 440 7.69 9.13 12.90
CA LEU A 440 7.16 10.42 12.43
C LEU A 440 6.54 11.28 13.53
N ILE A 441 6.31 10.72 14.74
CA ILE A 441 5.53 11.39 15.79
C ILE A 441 6.24 11.31 17.14
N ASN A 442 6.88 10.17 17.44
CA ASN A 442 7.43 9.89 18.76
C ASN A 442 8.90 10.23 18.91
N CYS A 443 9.70 10.29 17.83
CA CYS A 443 11.14 10.54 17.93
C CYS A 443 11.48 11.83 18.69
N PRO A 444 12.33 11.76 19.73
CA PRO A 444 12.67 12.93 20.55
C PRO A 444 13.33 14.05 19.76
N ASN A 445 14.07 13.71 18.74
CA ASN A 445 14.88 14.63 17.91
C ASN A 445 14.12 15.26 16.73
N ILE A 446 12.80 15.04 16.62
CA ILE A 446 11.99 15.78 15.64
C ILE A 446 12.04 17.27 15.99
N THR A 447 12.36 18.09 14.98
CA THR A 447 12.50 19.53 15.18
C THR A 447 11.15 20.24 15.30
N PRO A 448 11.04 21.38 16.02
CA PRO A 448 9.76 22.10 16.21
C PRO A 448 9.13 22.59 14.89
N GLU A 449 9.92 22.94 13.88
CA GLU A 449 9.45 23.36 12.56
C GLU A 449 8.72 22.26 11.80
N SER A 450 8.93 21.00 12.16
CA SER A 450 8.26 19.81 11.60
C SER A 450 6.81 19.63 12.07
N LYS A 451 6.32 20.50 12.93
CA LYS A 451 5.02 20.40 13.64
C LYS A 451 3.84 20.10 12.69
N LEU A 452 3.76 20.79 11.56
CA LEU A 452 2.66 20.58 10.61
C LEU A 452 2.71 19.19 9.95
N VAL A 453 3.90 18.66 9.70
CA VAL A 453 4.06 17.30 9.15
C VAL A 453 3.68 16.25 10.19
N VAL A 454 4.07 16.48 11.46
CA VAL A 454 3.64 15.62 12.57
C VAL A 454 2.11 15.64 12.72
N TYR A 455 1.46 16.78 12.52
CA TYR A 455 0.00 16.87 12.52
C TYR A 455 -0.62 16.05 11.39
N TYR A 456 -0.06 16.16 10.18
CA TYR A 456 -0.52 15.42 9.02
C TYR A 456 -0.47 13.90 9.26
N TYR A 457 0.71 13.35 9.58
CA TYR A 457 0.85 11.91 9.81
C TYR A 457 0.16 11.46 11.09
N GLY A 458 0.26 12.23 12.17
CA GLY A 458 -0.32 11.88 13.47
C GLY A 458 -1.84 11.79 13.42
N THR A 459 -2.50 12.72 12.74
CA THR A 459 -3.97 12.71 12.60
C THR A 459 -4.42 11.55 11.70
N MET A 460 -3.72 11.29 10.59
CA MET A 460 -4.00 10.16 9.71
C MET A 460 -3.90 8.83 10.46
N ARG A 461 -2.80 8.60 11.18
CA ARG A 461 -2.57 7.37 11.94
C ARG A 461 -3.50 7.22 13.14
N MET A 462 -3.83 8.33 13.83
CA MET A 462 -4.81 8.33 14.90
C MET A 462 -6.19 7.94 14.40
N HIS A 463 -6.66 8.52 13.29
CA HIS A 463 -7.94 8.18 12.68
C HIS A 463 -7.98 6.68 12.31
N GLU A 464 -6.94 6.15 11.67
CA GLU A 464 -6.86 4.74 11.35
C GLU A 464 -6.88 3.84 12.59
N ALA A 465 -6.13 4.19 13.63
CA ALA A 465 -6.09 3.43 14.87
C ALA A 465 -7.44 3.42 15.61
N LEU A 466 -8.16 4.56 15.61
CA LEU A 466 -9.52 4.66 16.15
C LEU A 466 -10.49 3.78 15.33
N ARG A 467 -10.43 3.87 14.01
CA ARG A 467 -11.27 3.10 13.08
C ARG A 467 -11.07 1.60 13.21
N LEU A 468 -9.82 1.16 13.42
CA LEU A 468 -9.45 -0.25 13.61
C LEU A 468 -9.53 -0.71 15.06
N HIS A 469 -10.06 0.10 15.98
CA HIS A 469 -10.17 -0.18 17.41
C HIS A 469 -8.84 -0.58 18.07
N LYS A 470 -7.72 -0.06 17.59
CA LYS A 470 -6.38 -0.29 18.16
C LYS A 470 -6.13 0.66 19.33
N TYR A 471 -6.72 0.35 20.50
CA TYR A 471 -6.73 1.24 21.66
C TYR A 471 -5.36 1.85 22.01
N ALA A 472 -4.36 1.02 22.22
CA ALA A 472 -3.05 1.47 22.67
C ALA A 472 -2.37 2.40 21.64
N LYS A 473 -2.49 2.11 20.32
CA LYS A 473 -1.99 2.99 19.27
C LYS A 473 -2.77 4.30 19.19
N ALA A 474 -4.10 4.23 19.22
CA ALA A 474 -4.96 5.41 19.18
C ALA A 474 -4.70 6.35 20.37
N LEU A 475 -4.56 5.79 21.57
CA LEU A 475 -4.21 6.55 22.77
C LEU A 475 -2.82 7.21 22.62
N ASN A 476 -1.81 6.47 22.17
CA ASN A 476 -0.47 7.02 21.97
C ASN A 476 -0.49 8.21 20.99
N TYR A 477 -1.15 8.06 19.85
CA TYR A 477 -1.24 9.16 18.88
C TYR A 477 -1.99 10.36 19.45
N TYR A 478 -3.13 10.14 20.12
CA TYR A 478 -3.91 11.23 20.72
C TYR A 478 -3.11 11.99 21.78
N THR A 479 -2.52 11.27 22.75
CA THR A 479 -1.76 11.90 23.83
C THR A 479 -0.51 12.60 23.32
N THR A 480 0.22 11.99 22.38
CA THR A 480 1.43 12.62 21.79
C THR A 480 1.07 13.88 21.00
N LEU A 481 0.01 13.86 20.19
CA LEU A 481 -0.47 15.04 19.48
C LEU A 481 -0.93 16.14 20.44
N LYS A 482 -1.68 15.79 21.48
CA LYS A 482 -2.22 16.72 22.47
C LYS A 482 -1.13 17.32 23.34
N ASP A 483 -0.35 16.49 24.01
CA ASP A 483 0.51 16.90 25.12
C ASP A 483 1.89 17.39 24.64
N ARG A 484 2.50 16.70 23.66
CA ARG A 484 3.81 17.08 23.16
C ARG A 484 3.71 18.10 22.02
N TRP A 485 2.84 17.84 21.04
CA TRP A 485 2.77 18.66 19.83
C TRP A 485 1.75 19.78 19.91
N GLN A 486 0.87 19.79 20.94
CA GLN A 486 -0.14 20.80 21.13
C GLN A 486 -1.04 20.97 19.90
N TYR A 487 -1.51 19.83 19.35
CA TYR A 487 -2.50 19.84 18.29
C TYR A 487 -3.78 20.56 18.77
N PRO A 488 -4.39 21.45 17.97
CA PRO A 488 -5.52 22.27 18.41
C PRO A 488 -6.84 21.47 18.41
N PHE A 489 -6.89 20.41 19.23
CA PHE A 489 -8.15 19.69 19.45
C PHE A 489 -9.18 20.61 20.06
N THR A 490 -10.40 20.67 19.50
CA THR A 490 -11.51 21.34 20.17
C THR A 490 -11.91 20.57 21.43
N SER A 491 -12.58 21.26 22.38
CA SER A 491 -13.05 20.62 23.61
C SER A 491 -14.03 19.48 23.29
N GLU A 492 -14.91 19.68 22.30
CA GLU A 492 -15.85 18.65 21.86
C GLU A 492 -15.12 17.43 21.31
N MET A 493 -14.17 17.64 20.37
CA MET A 493 -13.39 16.59 19.77
C MET A 493 -12.61 15.79 20.81
N SER A 494 -11.94 16.47 21.75
CA SER A 494 -11.21 15.82 22.85
C SER A 494 -12.12 14.94 23.70
N ALA A 495 -13.23 15.46 24.16
CA ALA A 495 -14.19 14.70 25.00
C ALA A 495 -14.74 13.47 24.24
N LYS A 496 -14.99 13.59 22.93
CA LYS A 496 -15.49 12.48 22.11
C LYS A 496 -14.42 11.42 21.88
N ILE A 497 -13.17 11.80 21.57
CA ILE A 497 -12.06 10.86 21.44
C ILE A 497 -11.86 10.10 22.75
N GLU A 498 -11.77 10.78 23.89
CA GLU A 498 -11.57 10.17 25.20
C GLU A 498 -12.70 9.18 25.54
N SER A 499 -13.95 9.59 25.35
CA SER A 499 -15.10 8.68 25.53
C SER A 499 -15.06 7.47 24.60
N TYR A 500 -14.60 7.63 23.35
CA TYR A 500 -14.50 6.53 22.40
C TYR A 500 -13.36 5.58 22.74
N LEU A 501 -12.22 6.11 23.19
CA LEU A 501 -11.10 5.31 23.69
C LEU A 501 -11.51 4.41 24.87
N GLU A 502 -12.27 4.93 25.84
CA GLU A 502 -12.80 4.12 26.95
C GLU A 502 -13.72 2.99 26.46
N LYS A 503 -14.56 3.25 25.45
CA LYS A 503 -15.40 2.21 24.82
C LYS A 503 -14.58 1.11 24.13
N ILE A 504 -13.52 1.50 23.42
CA ILE A 504 -12.62 0.52 22.76
C ILE A 504 -11.91 -0.33 23.82
N LYS A 505 -11.39 0.32 24.89
CA LYS A 505 -10.71 -0.35 25.99
C LYS A 505 -11.60 -1.39 26.66
N ALA A 506 -12.84 -1.02 26.96
CA ALA A 506 -13.81 -1.93 27.59
C ALA A 506 -14.19 -3.16 26.74
N LYS A 507 -14.04 -3.07 25.40
CA LYS A 507 -14.29 -4.19 24.50
C LYS A 507 -13.07 -5.15 24.33
N GLN A 508 -11.89 -4.72 24.76
CA GLN A 508 -10.66 -5.51 24.69
C GLN A 508 -10.31 -6.25 25.99
N GLN A 509 -11.00 -5.91 27.09
CA GLN A 509 -11.02 -6.61 28.37
C GLN A 509 -12.10 -7.70 28.36
#